data_ee049b8e0ee0196b5deb011d3b474869
#
_entry.id   ee049b8e0ee0196b5deb011d3b474869
#
_cell.length_a   1.000
_cell.length_b   1.000
_cell.length_c   1.000
_cell.angle_alpha   90.00
_cell.angle_beta   90.00
_cell.angle_gamma   90.00
#
_symmetry.space_group_name_H-M   'P 1'
#
loop_
_entity.id
_entity.type
_entity.pdbx_description
1 polymer ?
#
loop_
_entity_poly.entity_id
_entity_poly.type
_entity_poly.pdbx_seq_one_letter_code
_entity_poly.pdbx_strand_id
1 'polypeptide(L)'
;LFNILVVEDDKNLRKLISATLKQNGYNSLKAEDGEIALDVIDKEHIDLVISDIMMPKLDGYSLVKALRDSGYNMPILMVTAKEMFEDKRKGFNVGVDDYMVKPIDINEMILRVGALLRRAKISNEHRLSIGDIILDYDSISVSRQGESITLPKKEFYLLFKLLSYPNVIFTRRQLLDEIWGMDNEVDERTVDVHIKRLRERYDSCTEFEIVTVRGLGYKAVKKV
;
A
#
# COMPACT_ATOMS: atom_id res chain seq x y z
N LEU A 1 -0.92 8.95 -7.90
CA LEU A 1 0.25 9.57 -7.27
C LEU A 1 0.12 9.36 -5.76
N PHE A 2 1.20 8.92 -5.09
CA PHE A 2 1.22 8.81 -3.63
C PHE A 2 1.34 10.20 -2.99
N ASN A 3 0.56 10.45 -1.95
CA ASN A 3 0.60 11.66 -1.14
C ASN A 3 1.55 11.46 0.03
N ILE A 4 2.65 12.20 0.07
CA ILE A 4 3.64 12.13 1.14
C ILE A 4 3.60 13.42 1.96
N LEU A 5 3.35 13.29 3.25
CA LEU A 5 3.39 14.42 4.18
C LEU A 5 4.81 14.57 4.74
N VAL A 6 5.39 15.77 4.58
CA VAL A 6 6.71 16.14 5.12
C VAL A 6 6.49 17.05 6.31
N VAL A 7 6.86 16.57 7.50
CA VAL A 7 6.76 17.28 8.78
C VAL A 7 8.17 17.62 9.27
N GLU A 8 8.55 18.87 9.16
CA GLU A 8 9.91 19.35 9.44
C GLU A 8 9.83 20.84 9.77
N ASP A 9 10.39 21.30 10.86
CA ASP A 9 10.36 22.71 11.27
C ASP A 9 11.33 23.58 10.46
N ASP A 10 12.49 23.04 10.04
CA ASP A 10 13.39 23.75 9.12
C ASP A 10 12.74 23.93 7.74
N LYS A 11 12.41 25.19 7.44
CA LYS A 11 11.76 25.58 6.18
C LYS A 11 12.57 25.20 4.94
N ASN A 12 13.91 25.24 5.01
CA ASN A 12 14.77 24.96 3.85
C ASN A 12 14.85 23.45 3.61
N LEU A 13 15.03 22.67 4.67
CA LEU A 13 15.04 21.22 4.59
C LEU A 13 13.67 20.69 4.15
N ARG A 14 12.58 21.20 4.72
CA ARG A 14 11.21 20.88 4.29
C ARG A 14 10.96 21.16 2.81
N LYS A 15 11.47 22.29 2.29
CA LYS A 15 11.37 22.62 0.86
C LYS A 15 12.21 21.68 0.00
N LEU A 16 13.44 21.36 0.41
CA LEU A 16 14.33 20.45 -0.31
C LEU A 16 13.71 19.06 -0.43
N ILE A 17 13.28 18.47 0.69
CA ILE A 17 12.62 17.16 0.70
C ILE A 17 11.39 17.17 -0.22
N SER A 18 10.53 18.18 -0.08
CA SER A 18 9.32 18.29 -0.91
C SER A 18 9.60 18.44 -2.40
N ALA A 19 10.62 19.20 -2.78
CA ALA A 19 11.01 19.36 -4.18
C ALA A 19 11.53 18.05 -4.76
N THR A 20 12.37 17.33 -4.00
CA THR A 20 12.89 16.01 -4.41
C THR A 20 11.79 14.97 -4.56
N LEU A 21 10.83 14.91 -3.64
CA LEU A 21 9.69 14.02 -3.74
C LEU A 21 8.89 14.28 -5.04
N LYS A 22 8.62 15.55 -5.35
CA LYS A 22 7.92 15.95 -6.58
C LYS A 22 8.69 15.55 -7.85
N GLN A 23 10.02 15.74 -7.87
CA GLN A 23 10.87 15.31 -8.99
C GLN A 23 10.84 13.78 -9.21
N ASN A 24 10.60 13.02 -8.15
CA ASN A 24 10.49 11.56 -8.20
C ASN A 24 9.05 11.05 -8.35
N GLY A 25 8.10 11.91 -8.75
CA GLY A 25 6.74 11.51 -9.11
C GLY A 25 5.79 11.31 -7.91
N TYR A 26 6.11 11.86 -6.74
CA TYR A 26 5.24 11.87 -5.57
C TYR A 26 4.52 13.22 -5.42
N ASN A 27 3.31 13.24 -4.87
CA ASN A 27 2.70 14.46 -4.38
C ASN A 27 3.22 14.74 -2.97
N SER A 28 3.60 15.99 -2.67
CA SER A 28 4.16 16.35 -1.38
C SER A 28 3.34 17.43 -0.69
N LEU A 29 2.79 17.08 0.47
CA LEU A 29 2.16 17.99 1.42
C LEU A 29 3.18 18.37 2.50
N LYS A 30 2.94 19.44 3.24
CA LYS A 30 3.91 20.02 4.17
C LYS A 30 3.25 20.42 5.47
N ALA A 31 3.93 20.14 6.57
CA ALA A 31 3.61 20.67 7.89
C ALA A 31 4.91 21.15 8.56
N GLU A 32 4.83 22.16 9.40
CA GLU A 32 6.00 22.69 10.12
C GLU A 32 6.10 22.17 11.56
N ASP A 33 5.06 21.51 12.04
CA ASP A 33 5.01 20.84 13.33
C ASP A 33 3.96 19.71 13.31
N GLY A 34 3.90 18.95 14.41
CA GLY A 34 2.99 17.81 14.51
C GLY A 34 1.52 18.20 14.60
N GLU A 35 1.18 19.39 15.12
CA GLU A 35 -0.22 19.85 15.19
C GLU A 35 -0.76 20.13 13.78
N ILE A 36 0.01 20.86 12.97
CA ILE A 36 -0.33 21.11 11.56
C ILE A 36 -0.37 19.81 10.78
N ALA A 37 0.50 18.84 11.11
CA ALA A 37 0.48 17.51 10.47
C ALA A 37 -0.84 16.77 10.71
N LEU A 38 -1.37 16.79 11.94
CA LEU A 38 -2.68 16.21 12.24
C LEU A 38 -3.81 16.90 11.48
N ASP A 39 -3.80 18.24 11.42
CA ASP A 39 -4.78 19.00 10.63
C ASP A 39 -4.76 18.67 9.14
N VAL A 40 -3.59 18.38 8.58
CA VAL A 40 -3.44 17.96 7.18
C VAL A 40 -3.99 16.55 6.98
N ILE A 41 -3.67 15.61 7.89
CA ILE A 41 -4.11 14.21 7.81
C ILE A 41 -5.63 14.08 7.95
N ASP A 42 -6.27 14.95 8.72
CA ASP A 42 -7.73 14.97 8.86
C ASP A 42 -8.45 15.42 7.56
N LYS A 43 -7.77 16.17 6.70
CA LYS A 43 -8.35 16.75 5.47
C LYS A 43 -7.93 16.04 4.19
N GLU A 44 -6.78 15.40 4.20
CA GLU A 44 -6.13 14.86 3.03
C GLU A 44 -5.74 13.39 3.26
N HIS A 45 -5.90 12.57 2.23
CA HIS A 45 -5.40 11.19 2.29
C HIS A 45 -3.87 11.19 2.19
N ILE A 46 -3.19 10.59 3.17
CA ILE A 46 -1.73 10.49 3.24
C ILE A 46 -1.30 9.02 3.13
N ASP A 47 -0.41 8.74 2.18
CA ASP A 47 0.14 7.40 1.95
C ASP A 47 1.41 7.11 2.74
N LEU A 48 2.18 8.15 3.12
CA LEU A 48 3.40 8.05 3.92
C LEU A 48 3.68 9.38 4.63
N VAL A 49 4.21 9.31 5.84
CA VAL A 49 4.70 10.47 6.60
C VAL A 49 6.23 10.41 6.69
N ILE A 50 6.90 11.52 6.39
CA ILE A 50 8.30 11.78 6.74
C ILE A 50 8.28 12.82 7.84
N SER A 51 8.77 12.50 9.04
CA SER A 51 8.71 13.41 10.20
C SER A 51 10.08 13.57 10.85
N ASP A 52 10.46 14.81 11.16
CA ASP A 52 11.49 15.04 12.16
C ASP A 52 10.99 14.62 13.55
N ILE A 53 11.92 14.28 14.43
CA ILE A 53 11.64 14.03 15.84
C ILE A 53 11.51 15.34 16.61
N MET A 54 12.47 16.25 16.40
CA MET A 54 12.60 17.49 17.18
C MET A 54 11.87 18.63 16.48
N MET A 55 10.64 18.84 16.87
CA MET A 55 9.81 19.95 16.37
C MET A 55 9.11 20.67 17.51
N PRO A 56 8.78 21.97 17.33
CA PRO A 56 8.00 22.72 18.31
C PRO A 56 6.58 22.17 18.43
N LYS A 57 5.90 22.51 19.51
CA LYS A 57 4.52 22.17 19.86
C LYS A 57 4.31 20.66 20.04
N LEU A 58 4.12 19.90 18.95
CA LEU A 58 3.97 18.44 18.98
C LEU A 58 5.18 17.81 18.29
N ASP A 59 6.02 17.10 19.05
CA ASP A 59 7.19 16.38 18.53
C ASP A 59 6.81 15.16 17.69
N GLY A 60 7.79 14.62 16.93
CA GLY A 60 7.54 13.51 16.01
C GLY A 60 7.10 12.22 16.70
N TYR A 61 7.58 11.89 17.90
CA TYR A 61 7.14 10.70 18.62
C TYR A 61 5.68 10.82 19.11
N SER A 62 5.32 12.00 19.60
CA SER A 62 3.96 12.32 20.02
C SER A 62 2.99 12.29 18.84
N LEU A 63 3.43 12.79 17.68
CA LEU A 63 2.67 12.70 16.43
C LEU A 63 2.42 11.23 16.04
N VAL A 64 3.47 10.38 16.00
CA VAL A 64 3.33 8.96 15.66
C VAL A 64 2.37 8.27 16.60
N LYS A 65 2.51 8.50 17.91
CA LYS A 65 1.61 7.92 18.92
C LYS A 65 0.16 8.31 18.67
N ALA A 66 -0.12 9.61 18.46
CA ALA A 66 -1.46 10.09 18.16
C ALA A 66 -2.06 9.43 16.93
N LEU A 67 -1.26 9.27 15.86
CA LEU A 67 -1.69 8.59 14.63
C LEU A 67 -2.02 7.11 14.86
N ARG A 68 -1.17 6.37 15.59
CA ARG A 68 -1.39 4.94 15.87
C ARG A 68 -2.58 4.73 16.82
N ASP A 69 -2.72 5.56 17.83
CA ASP A 69 -3.86 5.52 18.76
C ASP A 69 -5.20 5.82 18.05
N SER A 70 -5.15 6.64 16.98
CA SER A 70 -6.29 6.95 16.10
C SER A 70 -6.53 5.91 15.00
N GLY A 71 -5.73 4.83 14.94
CA GLY A 71 -5.90 3.73 13.97
C GLY A 71 -5.28 3.98 12.60
N TYR A 72 -4.52 5.05 12.40
CA TYR A 72 -3.79 5.27 11.16
C TYR A 72 -2.60 4.30 11.05
N ASN A 73 -2.53 3.58 9.92
CA ASN A 73 -1.51 2.55 9.65
C ASN A 73 -0.56 2.90 8.49
N MET A 74 -0.62 4.14 7.97
CA MET A 74 0.32 4.56 6.93
C MET A 74 1.77 4.49 7.45
N PRO A 75 2.75 4.13 6.58
CA PRO A 75 4.15 4.06 6.97
C PRO A 75 4.70 5.44 7.36
N ILE A 76 5.57 5.43 8.36
CA ILE A 76 6.22 6.61 8.90
C ILE A 76 7.74 6.44 8.85
N LEU A 77 8.41 7.32 8.11
CA LEU A 77 9.86 7.48 8.07
C LEU A 77 10.25 8.60 9.02
N MET A 78 10.96 8.25 10.08
CA MET A 78 11.45 9.22 11.05
C MET A 78 12.82 9.75 10.66
N VAL A 79 13.01 11.06 10.75
CA VAL A 79 14.31 11.72 10.56
C VAL A 79 14.83 12.19 11.90
N THR A 80 16.10 11.94 12.24
CA THR A 80 16.65 12.22 13.57
C THR A 80 18.08 12.69 13.54
N ALA A 81 18.50 13.48 14.52
CA ALA A 81 19.91 13.75 14.78
C ALA A 81 20.61 12.48 15.30
N LYS A 82 21.89 12.31 14.99
CA LYS A 82 22.71 11.12 15.33
C LYS A 82 22.68 10.77 16.82
N GLU A 83 22.64 11.77 17.68
CA GLU A 83 22.64 11.63 19.13
C GLU A 83 21.37 10.99 19.69
N MET A 84 20.23 11.14 18.99
CA MET A 84 18.94 10.55 19.39
C MET A 84 18.71 9.15 18.84
N PHE A 85 19.64 8.65 18.03
CA PHE A 85 19.54 7.32 17.45
C PHE A 85 19.70 6.19 18.49
N GLU A 86 20.30 6.47 19.64
CA GLU A 86 20.41 5.53 20.75
C GLU A 86 19.07 5.33 21.50
N ASP A 87 18.14 6.28 21.41
CA ASP A 87 16.77 6.16 21.90
C ASP A 87 15.83 5.35 20.99
N LYS A 88 16.37 4.69 19.95
CA LYS A 88 15.60 3.84 19.01
C LYS A 88 14.66 2.84 19.67
N ARG A 89 15.03 2.30 20.85
CA ARG A 89 14.15 1.37 21.58
C ARG A 89 12.80 1.98 21.94
N LYS A 90 12.75 3.29 22.22
CA LYS A 90 11.49 4.00 22.49
C LYS A 90 10.65 4.16 21.23
N GLY A 91 11.28 4.46 20.11
CA GLY A 91 10.59 4.72 18.85
C GLY A 91 9.99 3.49 18.17
N PHE A 92 10.64 2.32 18.23
CA PHE A 92 10.04 1.07 17.72
C PHE A 92 8.77 0.68 18.51
N ASN A 93 8.71 0.99 19.81
CA ASN A 93 7.50 0.76 20.63
C ASN A 93 6.36 1.72 20.30
N VAL A 94 6.62 2.84 19.59
CA VAL A 94 5.61 3.85 19.22
C VAL A 94 5.01 3.59 17.84
N GLY A 95 5.59 2.67 17.03
CA GLY A 95 5.04 2.28 15.73
C GLY A 95 5.64 3.04 14.54
N VAL A 96 6.92 3.43 14.61
CA VAL A 96 7.71 3.95 13.49
C VAL A 96 8.15 2.79 12.59
N ASP A 97 8.12 2.98 11.26
CA ASP A 97 8.43 1.91 10.28
C ASP A 97 9.89 1.93 9.82
N ASP A 98 10.54 3.10 9.77
CA ASP A 98 11.97 3.26 9.44
C ASP A 98 12.54 4.58 9.96
N TYR A 99 13.88 4.68 10.02
CA TYR A 99 14.62 5.83 10.52
C TYR A 99 15.70 6.27 9.54
N MET A 100 15.92 7.58 9.47
CA MET A 100 17.11 8.20 8.85
C MET A 100 17.79 9.14 9.80
N VAL A 101 19.13 9.24 9.69
CA VAL A 101 19.95 10.12 10.50
C VAL A 101 20.32 11.36 9.69
N LYS A 102 20.22 12.54 10.29
CA LYS A 102 20.74 13.81 9.71
C LYS A 102 22.27 13.81 9.75
N PRO A 103 22.99 14.28 8.70
CA PRO A 103 22.44 14.92 7.50
C PRO A 103 21.79 13.90 6.55
N ILE A 104 20.66 14.27 5.95
CA ILE A 104 19.87 13.40 5.09
C ILE A 104 20.57 13.21 3.74
N ASP A 105 20.85 11.97 3.38
CA ASP A 105 21.11 11.61 1.99
C ASP A 105 19.76 11.53 1.24
N ILE A 106 19.58 12.46 0.33
CA ILE A 106 18.32 12.59 -0.44
C ILE A 106 18.04 11.36 -1.31
N ASN A 107 19.09 10.73 -1.88
CA ASN A 107 18.91 9.52 -2.70
C ASN A 107 18.50 8.33 -1.83
N GLU A 108 19.15 8.18 -0.65
CA GLU A 108 18.75 7.16 0.32
C GLU A 108 17.32 7.36 0.78
N MET A 109 16.91 8.60 1.05
CA MET A 109 15.52 8.92 1.45
C MET A 109 14.50 8.43 0.40
N ILE A 110 14.74 8.70 -0.88
CA ILE A 110 13.84 8.27 -1.97
C ILE A 110 13.76 6.73 -2.04
N LEU A 111 14.89 6.03 -1.88
CA LEU A 111 14.92 4.57 -1.85
C LEU A 111 14.10 3.99 -0.68
N ARG A 112 14.22 4.58 0.52
CA ARG A 112 13.46 4.19 1.72
C ARG A 112 11.97 4.45 1.57
N VAL A 113 11.60 5.64 1.08
CA VAL A 113 10.21 5.99 0.75
C VAL A 113 9.60 4.96 -0.21
N GLY A 114 10.31 4.63 -1.30
CA GLY A 114 9.86 3.61 -2.24
C GLY A 114 9.70 2.22 -1.61
N ALA A 115 10.60 1.84 -0.69
CA ALA A 115 10.53 0.56 0.02
C ALA A 115 9.35 0.52 1.01
N LEU A 116 9.13 1.61 1.75
CA LEU A 116 8.02 1.72 2.70
C LEU A 116 6.67 1.70 2.00
N LEU A 117 6.51 2.47 0.92
CA LEU A 117 5.29 2.47 0.12
C LEU A 117 5.00 1.10 -0.51
N ARG A 118 6.03 0.37 -0.99
CA ARG A 118 5.85 -1.00 -1.47
C ARG A 118 5.36 -1.94 -0.36
N ARG A 119 5.96 -1.87 0.85
CA ARG A 119 5.54 -2.70 1.99
C ARG A 119 4.12 -2.37 2.43
N ALA A 120 3.78 -1.08 2.53
CA ALA A 120 2.43 -0.63 2.86
C ALA A 120 1.42 -1.04 1.79
N LYS A 121 1.79 -0.94 0.51
CA LYS A 121 0.97 -1.40 -0.60
C LYS A 121 0.78 -2.91 -0.56
N ILE A 122 1.85 -3.67 -0.29
CA ILE A 122 1.78 -5.13 -0.09
C ILE A 122 0.88 -5.47 1.11
N SER A 123 0.98 -4.77 2.24
CA SER A 123 0.11 -5.01 3.39
C SER A 123 -1.35 -4.61 3.14
N ASN A 124 -1.61 -3.58 2.33
CA ASN A 124 -2.95 -3.24 1.85
C ASN A 124 -3.39 -4.15 0.68
N GLU A 125 -2.44 -4.67 -0.12
CA GLU A 125 -2.69 -5.67 -1.16
C GLU A 125 -2.95 -7.06 -0.58
N HIS A 126 -2.58 -7.34 0.69
CA HIS A 126 -2.95 -8.57 1.40
C HIS A 126 -4.45 -8.61 1.77
N ARG A 127 -5.13 -7.47 1.77
CA ARG A 127 -6.58 -7.37 1.99
C ARG A 127 -7.22 -6.46 0.95
N LEU A 128 -8.04 -7.03 0.09
CA LEU A 128 -8.74 -6.31 -0.98
C LEU A 128 -10.24 -6.30 -0.69
N SER A 129 -10.81 -5.10 -0.53
CA SER A 129 -12.24 -4.92 -0.32
C SER A 129 -12.92 -4.38 -1.58
N ILE A 130 -14.03 -5.02 -2.00
CA ILE A 130 -14.85 -4.60 -3.13
C ILE A 130 -16.32 -4.76 -2.73
N GLY A 131 -16.97 -3.66 -2.40
CA GLY A 131 -18.28 -3.71 -1.76
C GLY A 131 -18.22 -4.56 -0.47
N ASP A 132 -19.11 -5.53 -0.34
CA ASP A 132 -19.17 -6.44 0.80
C ASP A 132 -18.17 -7.62 0.73
N ILE A 133 -17.39 -7.72 -0.36
CA ILE A 133 -16.44 -8.80 -0.55
C ILE A 133 -15.06 -8.35 -0.06
N ILE A 134 -14.45 -9.16 0.81
CA ILE A 134 -13.08 -8.99 1.31
C ILE A 134 -12.29 -10.22 0.93
N LEU A 135 -11.22 -10.03 0.14
CA LEU A 135 -10.21 -11.05 -0.12
C LEU A 135 -9.04 -10.84 0.84
N ASP A 136 -8.66 -11.88 1.55
CA ASP A 136 -7.53 -11.86 2.48
C ASP A 136 -6.42 -12.78 1.95
N TYR A 137 -5.30 -12.18 1.54
CA TYR A 137 -4.19 -12.88 0.88
C TYR A 137 -3.46 -13.82 1.82
N ASP A 138 -3.35 -13.47 3.11
CA ASP A 138 -2.60 -14.25 4.09
C ASP A 138 -3.34 -15.52 4.47
N SER A 139 -4.66 -15.43 4.61
CA SER A 139 -5.52 -16.57 4.91
C SER A 139 -6.05 -17.31 3.66
N ILE A 140 -5.77 -16.78 2.45
CA ILE A 140 -6.29 -17.31 1.16
C ILE A 140 -7.82 -17.46 1.21
N SER A 141 -8.49 -16.51 1.80
CA SER A 141 -9.93 -16.56 2.04
C SER A 141 -10.66 -15.40 1.39
N VAL A 142 -11.92 -15.63 1.09
CA VAL A 142 -12.86 -14.61 0.63
C VAL A 142 -14.01 -14.57 1.60
N SER A 143 -14.30 -13.40 2.15
CA SER A 143 -15.46 -13.20 3.03
C SER A 143 -16.47 -12.26 2.38
N ARG A 144 -17.75 -12.51 2.66
CA ARG A 144 -18.88 -11.67 2.27
C ARG A 144 -19.91 -11.68 3.38
N GLN A 145 -20.30 -10.51 3.86
CA GLN A 145 -21.30 -10.35 4.94
C GLN A 145 -21.00 -11.17 6.20
N GLY A 146 -19.70 -11.32 6.54
CA GLY A 146 -19.25 -12.07 7.72
C GLY A 146 -19.06 -13.58 7.52
N GLU A 147 -19.52 -14.15 6.42
CA GLU A 147 -19.22 -15.53 6.03
C GLU A 147 -17.90 -15.58 5.26
N SER A 148 -17.02 -16.50 5.63
CA SER A 148 -15.71 -16.68 4.99
C SER A 148 -15.61 -18.04 4.35
N ILE A 149 -15.16 -18.07 3.10
CA ILE A 149 -14.87 -19.29 2.34
C ILE A 149 -13.41 -19.30 1.90
N THR A 150 -12.76 -20.45 2.01
CA THR A 150 -11.41 -20.66 1.47
C THR A 150 -11.53 -21.14 0.02
N LEU A 151 -10.84 -20.45 -0.89
CA LEU A 151 -10.75 -20.87 -2.28
C LEU A 151 -9.55 -21.79 -2.51
N PRO A 152 -9.57 -22.66 -3.56
CA PRO A 152 -8.36 -23.31 -4.05
C PRO A 152 -7.29 -22.26 -4.37
N LYS A 153 -6.05 -22.50 -3.95
CA LYS A 153 -4.93 -21.53 -4.03
C LYS A 153 -4.84 -20.79 -5.37
N LYS A 154 -4.92 -21.53 -6.49
CA LYS A 154 -4.78 -20.94 -7.83
C LYS A 154 -5.99 -20.07 -8.21
N GLU A 155 -7.19 -20.46 -7.79
CA GLU A 155 -8.42 -19.66 -8.00
C GLU A 155 -8.36 -18.37 -7.18
N PHE A 156 -7.90 -18.46 -5.92
CA PHE A 156 -7.73 -17.28 -5.07
C PHE A 156 -6.74 -16.27 -5.68
N TYR A 157 -5.54 -16.73 -6.05
CA TYR A 157 -4.52 -15.83 -6.60
C TYR A 157 -4.94 -15.22 -7.93
N LEU A 158 -5.64 -15.98 -8.78
CA LEU A 158 -6.17 -15.48 -10.04
C LEU A 158 -7.23 -14.40 -9.82
N LEU A 159 -8.16 -14.62 -8.90
CA LEU A 159 -9.19 -13.66 -8.54
C LEU A 159 -8.57 -12.41 -7.91
N PHE A 160 -7.66 -12.60 -6.95
CA PHE A 160 -6.97 -11.52 -6.26
C PHE A 160 -6.19 -10.64 -7.24
N LYS A 161 -5.42 -11.26 -8.17
CA LYS A 161 -4.69 -10.52 -9.20
C LYS A 161 -5.60 -9.66 -10.08
N LEU A 162 -6.67 -10.24 -10.61
CA LEU A 162 -7.59 -9.52 -11.49
C LEU A 162 -8.28 -8.36 -10.78
N LEU A 163 -8.68 -8.55 -9.52
CA LEU A 163 -9.38 -7.55 -8.73
C LEU A 163 -8.48 -6.47 -8.14
N SER A 164 -7.20 -6.76 -7.93
CA SER A 164 -6.20 -5.75 -7.53
C SER A 164 -5.93 -4.73 -8.64
N TYR A 165 -6.19 -5.09 -9.90
CA TYR A 165 -5.98 -4.21 -11.06
C TYR A 165 -7.23 -4.14 -11.94
N PRO A 166 -8.33 -3.52 -11.45
CA PRO A 166 -9.58 -3.47 -12.19
C PRO A 166 -9.40 -2.74 -13.52
N ASN A 167 -10.08 -3.24 -14.55
CA ASN A 167 -10.03 -2.79 -15.94
C ASN A 167 -8.70 -3.03 -16.68
N VAL A 168 -7.65 -3.53 -16.02
CA VAL A 168 -6.40 -3.92 -16.66
C VAL A 168 -6.57 -5.28 -17.32
N ILE A 169 -6.14 -5.40 -18.57
CA ILE A 169 -6.19 -6.65 -19.33
C ILE A 169 -4.89 -7.42 -19.06
N PHE A 170 -5.03 -8.67 -18.59
CA PHE A 170 -3.94 -9.61 -18.45
C PHE A 170 -4.06 -10.69 -19.53
N THR A 171 -2.97 -10.98 -20.23
CA THR A 171 -2.93 -12.11 -21.16
C THR A 171 -2.95 -13.43 -20.39
N ARG A 172 -3.37 -14.52 -21.09
CA ARG A 172 -3.32 -15.87 -20.50
C ARG A 172 -1.92 -16.23 -20.04
N ARG A 173 -0.92 -15.90 -20.84
CA ARG A 173 0.49 -16.16 -20.52
C ARG A 173 0.94 -15.40 -19.27
N GLN A 174 0.63 -14.12 -19.17
CA GLN A 174 0.95 -13.33 -17.97
C GLN A 174 0.33 -13.91 -16.69
N LEU A 175 -0.95 -14.31 -16.75
CA LEU A 175 -1.63 -14.93 -15.61
C LEU A 175 -1.05 -16.30 -15.28
N LEU A 176 -0.69 -17.09 -16.29
CA LEU A 176 -0.07 -18.40 -16.10
C LEU A 176 1.30 -18.25 -15.42
N ASP A 177 2.18 -17.44 -15.98
CA ASP A 177 3.55 -17.24 -15.47
C ASP A 177 3.55 -16.71 -14.04
N GLU A 178 2.68 -15.76 -13.73
CA GLU A 178 2.61 -15.15 -12.39
C GLU A 178 2.04 -16.12 -11.34
N ILE A 179 1.05 -16.91 -11.67
CA ILE A 179 0.32 -17.73 -10.70
C ILE A 179 0.86 -19.16 -10.63
N TRP A 180 1.33 -19.73 -11.74
CA TRP A 180 1.89 -21.08 -11.79
C TRP A 180 3.41 -21.13 -11.81
N GLY A 181 4.08 -19.99 -12.08
CA GLY A 181 5.52 -19.84 -12.20
C GLY A 181 5.99 -19.88 -13.64
N MET A 182 7.16 -19.29 -13.94
CA MET A 182 7.69 -19.20 -15.32
C MET A 182 8.18 -20.55 -15.87
N ASP A 183 8.60 -21.47 -15.01
CA ASP A 183 9.12 -22.80 -15.39
C ASP A 183 8.03 -23.88 -15.44
N ASN A 184 6.75 -23.48 -15.52
CA ASN A 184 5.66 -24.46 -15.59
C ASN A 184 5.50 -25.01 -17.01
N GLU A 185 5.19 -26.30 -17.12
CA GLU A 185 4.84 -27.01 -18.38
C GLU A 185 3.33 -27.00 -18.68
N VAL A 186 2.57 -26.15 -17.97
CA VAL A 186 1.10 -26.12 -18.02
C VAL A 186 0.64 -25.27 -19.19
N ASP A 187 -0.36 -25.75 -19.93
CA ASP A 187 -0.98 -25.03 -21.06
C ASP A 187 -1.75 -23.78 -20.57
N GLU A 188 -1.70 -22.70 -21.34
CA GLU A 188 -2.43 -21.45 -21.07
C GLU A 188 -3.95 -21.64 -20.89
N ARG A 189 -4.52 -22.70 -21.49
CA ARG A 189 -5.94 -23.08 -21.33
C ARG A 189 -6.29 -23.44 -19.88
N THR A 190 -5.30 -23.76 -19.06
CA THR A 190 -5.51 -23.98 -17.62
C THR A 190 -6.09 -22.74 -16.95
N VAL A 191 -5.67 -21.53 -17.37
CA VAL A 191 -6.24 -20.27 -16.90
C VAL A 191 -7.74 -20.22 -17.23
N ASP A 192 -8.14 -20.63 -18.43
CA ASP A 192 -9.55 -20.59 -18.85
C ASP A 192 -10.44 -21.47 -17.96
N VAL A 193 -9.93 -22.64 -17.54
CA VAL A 193 -10.64 -23.56 -16.63
C VAL A 193 -10.88 -22.91 -15.26
N HIS A 194 -9.87 -22.26 -14.71
CA HIS A 194 -9.99 -21.58 -13.41
C HIS A 194 -10.87 -20.32 -13.49
N ILE A 195 -10.81 -19.57 -14.58
CA ILE A 195 -11.72 -18.43 -14.84
C ILE A 195 -13.18 -18.92 -14.91
N LYS A 196 -13.43 -20.04 -15.59
CA LYS A 196 -14.78 -20.64 -15.67
C LYS A 196 -15.30 -20.98 -14.27
N ARG A 197 -14.50 -21.65 -13.43
CA ARG A 197 -14.88 -22.01 -12.05
C ARG A 197 -15.13 -20.77 -11.19
N LEU A 198 -14.31 -19.71 -11.32
CA LEU A 198 -14.54 -18.45 -10.63
C LEU A 198 -15.85 -17.80 -11.06
N ARG A 199 -16.16 -17.77 -12.35
CA ARG A 199 -17.44 -17.23 -12.85
C ARG A 199 -18.66 -18.01 -12.33
N GLU A 200 -18.59 -19.35 -12.34
CA GLU A 200 -19.65 -20.20 -11.79
C GLU A 200 -19.85 -19.96 -10.29
N ARG A 201 -18.76 -19.76 -9.53
CA ARG A 201 -18.82 -19.50 -8.08
C ARG A 201 -19.36 -18.10 -7.74
N TYR A 202 -19.09 -17.12 -8.57
CA TYR A 202 -19.48 -15.72 -8.37
C TYR A 202 -20.53 -15.25 -9.38
N ASP A 203 -21.35 -16.17 -9.92
CA ASP A 203 -22.39 -15.86 -10.90
C ASP A 203 -23.43 -14.85 -10.38
N SER A 204 -23.79 -14.96 -9.10
CA SER A 204 -24.70 -14.03 -8.42
C SER A 204 -24.01 -12.80 -7.82
N CYS A 205 -22.73 -12.57 -8.11
CA CYS A 205 -21.96 -11.47 -7.55
C CYS A 205 -22.30 -10.16 -8.24
N THR A 206 -22.69 -9.16 -7.47
CA THR A 206 -23.03 -7.81 -7.95
C THR A 206 -21.87 -6.84 -7.87
N GLU A 207 -20.82 -7.18 -7.14
CA GLU A 207 -19.71 -6.30 -6.81
C GLU A 207 -18.64 -6.24 -7.91
N PHE A 208 -18.46 -7.32 -8.65
CA PHE A 208 -17.50 -7.39 -9.76
C PHE A 208 -17.93 -8.36 -10.84
N GLU A 209 -17.20 -8.33 -11.97
CA GLU A 209 -17.34 -9.28 -13.07
C GLU A 209 -15.97 -9.57 -13.69
N ILE A 210 -15.74 -10.83 -14.07
CA ILE A 210 -14.55 -11.22 -14.85
C ILE A 210 -14.94 -11.24 -16.33
N VAL A 211 -14.36 -10.35 -17.11
CA VAL A 211 -14.66 -10.15 -18.54
C VAL A 211 -13.58 -10.78 -19.41
N THR A 212 -13.98 -11.52 -20.46
CA THR A 212 -13.07 -12.00 -21.49
C THR A 212 -12.83 -10.90 -22.52
N VAL A 213 -11.57 -10.59 -22.80
CA VAL A 213 -11.16 -9.74 -23.91
C VAL A 213 -10.69 -10.64 -25.03
N ARG A 214 -11.52 -10.78 -26.09
CA ARG A 214 -11.28 -11.71 -27.19
C ARG A 214 -9.88 -11.51 -27.80
N GLY A 215 -9.16 -12.59 -28.02
CA GLY A 215 -7.81 -12.59 -28.59
C GLY A 215 -6.70 -12.15 -27.63
N LEU A 216 -7.02 -11.65 -26.44
CA LEU A 216 -6.04 -11.16 -25.47
C LEU A 216 -6.04 -11.98 -24.18
N GLY A 217 -7.11 -11.94 -23.40
CA GLY A 217 -7.13 -12.58 -22.07
C GLY A 217 -8.31 -12.15 -21.24
N TYR A 218 -8.04 -11.74 -19.99
CA TYR A 218 -9.07 -11.44 -19.00
C TYR A 218 -8.82 -10.15 -18.26
N LYS A 219 -9.90 -9.52 -17.79
CA LYS A 219 -9.87 -8.41 -16.85
C LYS A 219 -11.01 -8.53 -15.86
N ALA A 220 -10.86 -7.94 -14.67
CA ALA A 220 -11.98 -7.71 -13.77
C ALA A 220 -12.53 -6.29 -13.93
N VAL A 221 -13.85 -6.16 -13.75
CA VAL A 221 -14.55 -4.88 -13.73
C VAL A 221 -15.27 -4.78 -12.39
N LYS A 222 -15.05 -3.72 -11.63
CA LYS A 222 -15.83 -3.42 -10.44
C LYS A 222 -17.18 -2.84 -10.86
N LYS A 223 -18.25 -3.26 -10.18
CA LYS A 223 -19.63 -2.79 -10.43
C LYS A 223 -20.14 -1.87 -9.31
N VAL A 224 -19.32 -1.68 -8.27
CA VAL A 224 -19.53 -0.84 -7.08
C VAL A 224 -18.35 0.10 -6.88
#